data_26c149a39d05a8cf92f71a2220581945
#
_entry.id   26c149a39d05a8cf92f71a2220581945
#
_cell.length_a   1.000
_cell.length_b   1.000
_cell.length_c   1.000
_cell.angle_alpha   90.00
_cell.angle_beta   90.00
_cell.angle_gamma   90.00
#
_symmetry.space_group_name_H-M   'P 1'
#
loop_
_entity.id
_entity.type
_entity.pdbx_description
1 polymer ?
#
loop_
_entity_poly.entity_id
_entity_poly.type
_entity_poly.pdbx_seq_one_letter_code
_entity_poly.pdbx_strand_id
1 'polypeptide(L)'
;PGSPDDPGVMGINYKSEPIQFRLKEPDCDPAYVFSSWVHGDPVTPLLLTYNGDPVRVRLLQGAQEESHSFNLHRQRWNVERANLESKLDQQQHLAIAESFTLEFSMEGDGDFDMLYHYGTLDDIWIGNWGIFRSYKKRVPHLIPLPDRKAPPMREEPLPKKTGKKPPMAKLCDMEHSASANVRKYDVVALNTRIDYNDDGDHDPVGIVFALKKDVDDILCGKLNPEPLILRANVGEFVEVTLTNQLSCVDHHNGRHGYPEVAVESFFPPSDRISLHAQLVQYDVRDSDGATVGFNCDQTIGPGESITYRWYIDQDIGAVNLWDMADIRN
;
A
#
# COMPACT_ATOMS: atom_id res chain seq x y z
N PRO A 1 9.99 7.07 15.98
CA PRO A 1 11.17 7.58 16.65
C PRO A 1 11.21 6.99 18.04
N GLY A 2 12.06 5.97 18.20
CA GLY A 2 12.24 5.32 19.47
C GLY A 2 12.66 6.29 20.55
N SER A 3 12.35 5.96 21.80
CA SER A 3 12.91 6.67 22.95
C SER A 3 14.46 6.53 22.90
N PRO A 4 15.22 7.38 23.62
CA PRO A 4 16.65 7.20 23.73
C PRO A 4 17.06 5.82 24.24
N ASP A 5 16.14 5.12 24.90
CA ASP A 5 16.32 3.78 25.48
C ASP A 5 15.94 2.67 24.51
N ASP A 6 15.20 3.02 23.45
CA ASP A 6 14.87 2.12 22.32
C ASP A 6 15.24 2.84 21.02
N PRO A 7 16.47 2.67 20.51
CA PRO A 7 16.94 3.35 19.32
C PRO A 7 16.21 2.91 18.05
N GLY A 8 15.34 1.90 18.08
CA GLY A 8 14.52 1.47 16.95
C GLY A 8 15.34 1.18 15.69
N VAL A 9 16.60 0.75 15.84
CA VAL A 9 17.49 0.52 14.71
C VAL A 9 17.16 -0.83 14.10
N MET A 10 16.23 -0.79 13.17
CA MET A 10 15.80 -1.97 12.44
C MET A 10 16.34 -1.95 11.02
N GLY A 11 16.54 -3.11 10.47
CA GLY A 11 17.03 -3.23 9.10
C GLY A 11 16.74 -4.57 8.48
N ILE A 12 16.42 -4.54 7.21
CA ILE A 12 16.24 -5.72 6.37
C ILE A 12 17.60 -6.08 5.78
N ASN A 13 18.19 -7.21 6.23
CA ASN A 13 19.55 -7.59 5.83
C ASN A 13 20.56 -6.47 6.06
N TYR A 14 20.51 -5.83 7.23
CA TYR A 14 21.37 -4.71 7.64
C TYR A 14 21.19 -3.42 6.84
N LYS A 15 20.06 -3.25 6.14
CA LYS A 15 19.74 -2.04 5.38
C LYS A 15 18.40 -1.49 5.78
N SER A 16 18.30 -0.19 5.84
CA SER A 16 17.03 0.53 6.05
C SER A 16 16.99 1.78 5.17
N GLU A 17 15.82 2.22 4.80
CA GLU A 17 15.62 3.48 4.10
C GLU A 17 14.51 4.28 4.77
N PRO A 18 14.82 5.05 5.82
CA PRO A 18 13.84 5.88 6.50
C PRO A 18 13.12 6.83 5.54
N ILE A 19 11.80 6.88 5.65
CA ILE A 19 10.92 7.66 4.77
C ILE A 19 11.34 9.14 4.76
N GLN A 20 11.74 9.68 5.91
CA GLN A 20 12.20 11.07 6.05
C GLN A 20 13.37 11.43 5.12
N PHE A 21 14.19 10.48 4.67
CA PHE A 21 15.26 10.77 3.74
C PHE A 21 14.74 11.06 2.33
N ARG A 22 13.60 10.50 1.96
CA ARG A 22 12.93 10.75 0.69
C ARG A 22 12.09 12.04 0.71
N LEU A 23 11.68 12.50 1.89
CA LEU A 23 10.91 13.73 2.09
C LEU A 23 11.78 14.99 2.19
N LYS A 24 13.12 14.87 2.23
CA LYS A 24 14.04 16.02 2.35
C LYS A 24 14.14 16.87 1.09
N GLU A 25 13.80 16.33 -0.07
CA GLU A 25 13.82 17.08 -1.31
C GLU A 25 12.66 18.10 -1.29
N PRO A 26 12.89 19.37 -1.68
CA PRO A 26 11.83 20.36 -1.78
C PRO A 26 10.71 19.84 -2.70
N ASP A 27 9.48 20.08 -2.33
CA ASP A 27 8.27 19.69 -3.07
C ASP A 27 8.03 18.17 -3.15
N CYS A 28 8.65 17.36 -2.30
CA CYS A 28 8.35 15.95 -2.26
C CYS A 28 7.06 15.68 -1.49
N ASP A 29 6.06 15.15 -2.20
CA ASP A 29 4.79 14.73 -1.62
C ASP A 29 4.95 13.34 -1.00
N PRO A 30 4.52 13.11 0.25
CA PRO A 30 4.54 11.81 0.90
C PRO A 30 3.92 10.67 0.10
N ALA A 31 2.93 10.96 -0.74
CA ALA A 31 2.28 9.99 -1.61
C ALA A 31 3.23 9.28 -2.61
N TYR A 32 4.44 9.79 -2.80
CA TYR A 32 5.41 9.24 -3.75
C TYR A 32 6.64 8.63 -3.09
N VAL A 33 6.66 8.47 -1.77
CA VAL A 33 7.84 7.96 -1.05
C VAL A 33 8.30 6.57 -1.51
N PHE A 34 7.37 5.73 -1.97
CA PHE A 34 7.70 4.39 -2.50
C PHE A 34 8.01 4.39 -4.00
N SER A 35 7.91 5.54 -4.69
CA SER A 35 8.07 5.63 -6.15
C SER A 35 9.53 5.62 -6.58
N SER A 36 9.91 4.64 -7.41
CA SER A 36 11.21 4.63 -8.07
C SER A 36 11.30 5.66 -9.21
N TRP A 37 10.19 6.11 -9.76
CA TRP A 37 10.18 7.22 -10.71
C TRP A 37 10.71 8.50 -10.08
N VAL A 38 10.28 8.79 -8.85
CA VAL A 38 10.64 10.01 -8.12
C VAL A 38 12.00 9.88 -7.46
N HIS A 39 12.22 8.82 -6.69
CA HIS A 39 13.37 8.68 -5.81
C HIS A 39 14.45 7.70 -6.30
N GLY A 40 14.13 6.83 -7.26
CA GLY A 40 14.92 5.64 -7.57
C GLY A 40 14.55 4.47 -6.67
N ASP A 41 15.20 3.33 -6.92
CA ASP A 41 15.01 2.14 -6.08
C ASP A 41 15.56 2.37 -4.67
N PRO A 42 14.94 1.78 -3.62
CA PRO A 42 15.41 1.91 -2.25
C PRO A 42 16.76 1.21 -2.04
N VAL A 43 17.47 1.61 -0.98
CA VAL A 43 18.71 0.91 -0.55
C VAL A 43 18.43 -0.42 0.15
N THR A 44 17.22 -0.63 0.63
CA THR A 44 16.76 -1.93 1.14
C THR A 44 16.78 -2.97 0.05
N PRO A 45 16.79 -4.28 0.37
CA PRO A 45 16.90 -5.31 -0.66
C PRO A 45 15.83 -5.20 -1.75
N LEU A 46 16.24 -5.00 -2.99
CA LEU A 46 15.36 -5.12 -4.15
C LEU A 46 15.22 -6.60 -4.50
N LEU A 47 14.06 -7.18 -4.21
CA LEU A 47 13.76 -8.57 -4.51
C LEU A 47 13.31 -8.69 -5.97
N LEU A 48 13.87 -9.66 -6.71
CA LEU A 48 13.67 -9.77 -8.16
C LEU A 48 13.18 -11.15 -8.56
N THR A 49 12.25 -11.20 -9.52
CA THR A 49 11.73 -12.45 -10.08
C THR A 49 11.23 -12.24 -11.51
N TYR A 50 10.87 -13.32 -12.16
CA TYR A 50 10.08 -13.31 -13.40
C TYR A 50 8.63 -13.73 -13.13
N ASN A 51 7.70 -13.25 -13.95
CA ASN A 51 6.30 -13.65 -13.88
C ASN A 51 6.18 -15.19 -14.00
N GLY A 52 5.37 -15.77 -13.13
CA GLY A 52 5.14 -17.21 -13.05
C GLY A 52 6.22 -17.98 -12.29
N ASP A 53 7.30 -17.35 -11.81
CA ASP A 53 8.30 -18.06 -11.03
C ASP A 53 7.75 -18.47 -9.65
N PRO A 54 8.10 -19.68 -9.17
CA PRO A 54 7.87 -20.05 -7.78
C PRO A 54 8.81 -19.23 -6.89
N VAL A 55 8.25 -18.64 -5.85
CA VAL A 55 8.97 -17.84 -4.89
C VAL A 55 8.95 -18.49 -3.52
N ARG A 56 10.09 -18.43 -2.85
CA ARG A 56 10.20 -18.84 -1.45
C ARG A 56 10.87 -17.71 -0.67
N VAL A 57 10.10 -17.06 0.20
CA VAL A 57 10.61 -16.07 1.14
C VAL A 57 10.93 -16.77 2.45
N ARG A 58 12.14 -16.58 2.95
CA ARG A 58 12.56 -17.04 4.27
C ARG A 58 12.69 -15.83 5.19
N LEU A 59 11.74 -15.73 6.11
CA LEU A 59 11.73 -14.69 7.12
C LEU A 59 12.47 -15.19 8.33
N LEU A 60 13.27 -14.32 8.91
CA LEU A 60 13.99 -14.57 10.18
C LEU A 60 14.09 -13.25 10.90
N GLN A 61 13.63 -13.21 12.14
CA GLN A 61 13.89 -12.09 13.04
C GLN A 61 15.02 -12.45 13.97
N GLY A 62 16.17 -11.80 13.79
CA GLY A 62 17.39 -12.13 14.51
C GLY A 62 17.56 -11.41 15.83
N ALA A 63 16.98 -10.22 15.96
CA ALA A 63 17.17 -9.38 17.14
C ALA A 63 16.01 -8.41 17.28
N GLN A 64 16.02 -7.69 18.37
CA GLN A 64 15.10 -6.65 18.82
C GLN A 64 14.04 -7.14 19.79
N GLU A 65 13.63 -6.22 20.58
CA GLU A 65 12.65 -6.35 21.65
C GLU A 65 11.23 -6.50 21.11
N GLU A 66 10.98 -5.92 19.92
CA GLU A 66 9.68 -5.87 19.31
C GLU A 66 9.43 -7.02 18.33
N SER A 67 8.18 -7.37 18.19
CA SER A 67 7.70 -8.27 17.15
C SER A 67 7.22 -7.48 15.94
N HIS A 68 7.38 -8.06 14.76
CA HIS A 68 7.06 -7.41 13.50
C HIS A 68 6.06 -8.24 12.71
N SER A 69 5.39 -7.61 11.76
CA SER A 69 4.50 -8.28 10.83
C SER A 69 4.97 -8.01 9.40
N PHE A 70 5.55 -9.04 8.77
CA PHE A 70 5.90 -8.95 7.35
C PHE A 70 4.64 -8.93 6.51
N ASN A 71 4.56 -7.98 5.60
CA ASN A 71 3.48 -7.80 4.63
C ASN A 71 4.06 -7.74 3.21
N LEU A 72 3.36 -8.32 2.24
CA LEU A 72 3.69 -8.21 0.83
C LEU A 72 2.40 -7.93 0.06
N HIS A 73 2.28 -6.74 -0.51
CA HIS A 73 1.11 -6.28 -1.23
C HIS A 73 0.69 -7.28 -2.32
N ARG A 74 -0.62 -7.50 -2.48
CA ARG A 74 -1.22 -8.43 -3.43
C ARG A 74 -0.93 -9.91 -3.17
N GLN A 75 0.25 -10.24 -2.66
CA GLN A 75 0.71 -11.62 -2.61
C GLN A 75 0.17 -12.35 -1.38
N ARG A 76 -0.30 -13.58 -1.58
CA ARG A 76 -0.82 -14.44 -0.52
C ARG A 76 -0.10 -15.79 -0.51
N TRP A 77 -0.07 -16.40 0.64
CA TRP A 77 0.49 -17.73 0.86
C TRP A 77 -0.38 -18.54 1.81
N ASN A 78 -0.26 -19.88 1.74
CA ASN A 78 -0.93 -20.76 2.68
C ASN A 78 -0.32 -20.63 4.07
N VAL A 79 -1.15 -20.42 5.10
CA VAL A 79 -0.71 -20.35 6.51
C VAL A 79 0.00 -21.65 6.90
N GLU A 80 -0.56 -22.79 6.52
CA GLU A 80 0.09 -24.10 6.65
C GLU A 80 0.75 -24.46 5.32
N ARG A 81 2.04 -24.23 5.22
CA ARG A 81 2.82 -24.38 3.98
C ARG A 81 2.59 -25.68 3.18
N ALA A 82 2.39 -26.80 3.86
CA ALA A 82 2.17 -28.11 3.23
C ALA A 82 0.70 -28.41 2.94
N ASN A 83 -0.21 -27.56 3.36
CA ASN A 83 -1.65 -27.73 3.23
C ASN A 83 -2.22 -26.67 2.28
N LEU A 84 -2.45 -27.03 1.02
CA LEU A 84 -2.99 -26.13 0.01
C LEU A 84 -4.46 -25.72 0.27
N GLU A 85 -5.14 -26.39 1.19
CA GLU A 85 -6.51 -26.06 1.62
C GLU A 85 -6.53 -25.17 2.87
N SER A 86 -5.36 -24.85 3.45
CA SER A 86 -5.28 -23.92 4.57
C SER A 86 -5.68 -22.53 4.12
N LYS A 87 -6.05 -21.68 5.10
CA LYS A 87 -6.30 -20.27 4.85
C LYS A 87 -5.12 -19.63 4.13
N LEU A 88 -5.41 -18.69 3.26
CA LEU A 88 -4.42 -17.79 2.69
C LEU A 88 -4.25 -16.57 3.60
N ASP A 89 -3.01 -16.14 3.74
CA ASP A 89 -2.67 -14.91 4.43
C ASP A 89 -1.74 -14.05 3.57
N GLN A 90 -1.72 -12.77 3.83
CA GLN A 90 -0.85 -11.78 3.20
C GLN A 90 0.15 -11.19 4.21
N GLN A 91 -0.04 -11.49 5.48
CA GLN A 91 0.74 -10.95 6.58
C GLN A 91 1.26 -12.08 7.46
N GLN A 92 2.54 -12.04 7.81
CA GLN A 92 3.18 -12.99 8.74
C GLN A 92 3.75 -12.26 9.93
N HIS A 93 3.14 -12.44 11.08
CA HIS A 93 3.71 -11.98 12.34
C HIS A 93 4.91 -12.84 12.74
N LEU A 94 5.96 -12.20 13.24
CA LEU A 94 7.14 -12.88 13.74
C LEU A 94 7.73 -12.13 14.94
N ALA A 95 8.15 -12.90 15.94
CA ALA A 95 8.84 -12.43 17.11
C ALA A 95 10.35 -12.79 17.06
N ILE A 96 11.09 -12.36 18.06
CA ILE A 96 12.53 -12.64 18.17
C ILE A 96 12.81 -14.14 18.06
N ALA A 97 13.81 -14.49 17.26
CA ALA A 97 14.26 -15.85 16.99
C ALA A 97 13.23 -16.74 16.28
N GLU A 98 12.13 -16.19 15.81
CA GLU A 98 11.20 -16.90 14.93
C GLU A 98 11.66 -16.89 13.48
N SER A 99 11.28 -17.94 12.76
CA SER A 99 11.55 -18.05 11.32
C SER A 99 10.38 -18.70 10.61
N PHE A 100 10.03 -18.15 9.46
CA PHE A 100 8.95 -18.64 8.61
C PHE A 100 9.43 -18.83 7.19
N THR A 101 8.79 -19.75 6.46
CA THR A 101 9.00 -19.93 5.03
C THR A 101 7.67 -19.75 4.32
N LEU A 102 7.58 -18.71 3.51
CA LEU A 102 6.41 -18.38 2.71
C LEU A 102 6.63 -18.84 1.28
N GLU A 103 5.65 -19.50 0.68
CA GLU A 103 5.74 -20.03 -0.69
C GLU A 103 4.53 -19.60 -1.51
N PHE A 104 4.80 -19.07 -2.71
CA PHE A 104 3.80 -18.62 -3.65
C PHE A 104 4.33 -18.60 -5.08
N SER A 105 3.44 -18.44 -6.07
CA SER A 105 3.82 -18.18 -7.45
C SER A 105 3.66 -16.71 -7.78
N MET A 106 4.61 -16.13 -8.52
CA MET A 106 4.57 -14.73 -8.91
C MET A 106 3.69 -14.56 -10.17
N GLU A 107 2.38 -14.61 -9.97
CA GLU A 107 1.43 -14.45 -11.06
C GLU A 107 1.36 -12.97 -11.52
N GLY A 108 1.22 -12.74 -12.82
CA GLY A 108 1.04 -11.40 -13.38
C GLY A 108 1.30 -11.33 -14.87
N ASP A 109 0.85 -10.23 -15.48
CA ASP A 109 1.09 -9.92 -16.89
C ASP A 109 1.69 -8.52 -17.02
N GLY A 110 2.95 -8.43 -17.40
CA GLY A 110 3.71 -7.18 -17.46
C GLY A 110 4.79 -7.10 -16.39
N ASP A 111 5.56 -6.02 -16.40
CA ASP A 111 6.45 -5.69 -15.29
C ASP A 111 5.62 -4.99 -14.21
N PHE A 112 5.91 -5.29 -12.96
CA PHE A 112 5.24 -4.66 -11.83
C PHE A 112 6.09 -4.69 -10.56
N ASP A 113 5.80 -3.77 -9.67
CA ASP A 113 6.45 -3.63 -8.38
C ASP A 113 5.43 -3.81 -7.25
N MET A 114 5.79 -4.57 -6.23
CA MET A 114 5.00 -4.78 -5.02
C MET A 114 5.76 -4.18 -3.84
N LEU A 115 5.05 -3.52 -2.94
CA LEU A 115 5.61 -3.10 -1.67
C LEU A 115 5.69 -4.30 -0.74
N TYR A 116 6.86 -4.50 -0.13
CA TYR A 116 6.96 -5.31 1.08
C TYR A 116 7.38 -4.42 2.23
N HIS A 117 6.83 -4.68 3.41
CA HIS A 117 7.16 -3.93 4.60
C HIS A 117 6.98 -4.78 5.85
N TYR A 118 7.56 -4.32 6.93
CA TYR A 118 7.34 -4.89 8.25
C TYR A 118 6.49 -3.91 9.06
N GLY A 119 5.64 -4.44 9.95
CA GLY A 119 4.83 -3.65 10.85
C GLY A 119 3.91 -2.63 10.18
N THR A 120 3.68 -1.57 10.90
CA THR A 120 2.82 -0.45 10.54
C THR A 120 3.64 0.83 10.33
N LEU A 121 3.06 1.98 10.66
CA LEU A 121 3.64 3.30 10.47
C LEU A 121 5.09 3.40 10.97
N ASP A 122 5.36 3.02 12.21
CA ASP A 122 6.67 3.22 12.83
C ASP A 122 7.77 2.44 12.09
N ASP A 123 7.53 1.17 11.80
CA ASP A 123 8.47 0.31 11.08
C ASP A 123 8.77 0.84 9.67
N ILE A 124 7.73 1.24 8.94
CA ILE A 124 7.88 1.81 7.59
C ILE A 124 8.61 3.15 7.68
N TRP A 125 8.28 4.00 8.67
CA TRP A 125 8.89 5.31 8.85
C TRP A 125 10.39 5.24 9.10
N ILE A 126 10.83 4.26 9.90
CA ILE A 126 12.26 4.04 10.17
C ILE A 126 12.99 3.25 9.08
N GLY A 127 12.28 2.80 8.04
CA GLY A 127 12.89 2.25 6.82
C GLY A 127 12.78 0.75 6.62
N ASN A 128 11.87 0.07 7.33
CA ASN A 128 11.63 -1.38 7.19
C ASN A 128 10.65 -1.68 6.05
N TRP A 129 10.98 -1.25 4.86
CA TRP A 129 10.21 -1.49 3.65
C TRP A 129 11.14 -1.69 2.45
N GLY A 130 10.60 -2.22 1.37
CA GLY A 130 11.33 -2.38 0.11
C GLY A 130 10.41 -2.78 -1.04
N ILE A 131 11.02 -3.08 -2.18
CA ILE A 131 10.32 -3.39 -3.41
C ILE A 131 10.61 -4.83 -3.83
N PHE A 132 9.56 -5.55 -4.17
CA PHE A 132 9.63 -6.83 -4.86
C PHE A 132 9.18 -6.61 -6.31
N ARG A 133 10.13 -6.69 -7.25
CA ARG A 133 9.92 -6.43 -8.67
C ARG A 133 9.82 -7.71 -9.47
N SER A 134 8.77 -7.82 -10.27
CA SER A 134 8.59 -8.91 -11.22
C SER A 134 8.74 -8.41 -12.66
N TYR A 135 9.41 -9.19 -13.48
CA TYR A 135 9.61 -8.89 -14.90
C TYR A 135 8.90 -9.89 -15.81
N LYS A 136 8.24 -9.37 -16.84
CA LYS A 136 7.67 -10.20 -17.93
C LYS A 136 8.75 -10.64 -18.90
N LYS A 137 9.76 -9.80 -19.14
CA LYS A 137 10.84 -10.01 -20.12
C LYS A 137 12.20 -10.13 -19.43
N ARG A 138 13.09 -10.88 -20.05
CA ARG A 138 14.44 -11.13 -19.53
C ARG A 138 15.25 -9.85 -19.38
N VAL A 139 15.87 -9.69 -18.22
CA VAL A 139 16.75 -8.58 -17.88
C VAL A 139 18.20 -9.07 -17.64
N PRO A 140 19.23 -8.27 -17.91
CA PRO A 140 20.63 -8.76 -17.87
C PRO A 140 21.11 -9.17 -16.48
N HIS A 141 20.54 -8.58 -15.43
CA HIS A 141 20.97 -8.77 -14.05
C HIS A 141 20.20 -9.84 -13.28
N LEU A 142 19.24 -10.53 -13.94
CA LEU A 142 18.48 -11.62 -13.34
C LEU A 142 18.57 -12.87 -14.21
N ILE A 143 19.13 -13.93 -13.64
CA ILE A 143 19.27 -15.21 -14.33
C ILE A 143 17.95 -15.98 -14.21
N PRO A 144 17.34 -16.44 -15.31
CA PRO A 144 16.16 -17.30 -15.26
C PRO A 144 16.42 -18.61 -14.51
N LEU A 145 15.40 -19.14 -13.85
CA LEU A 145 15.49 -20.45 -13.20
C LEU A 145 15.85 -21.55 -14.20
N PRO A 146 16.76 -22.50 -13.86
CA PRO A 146 17.29 -23.48 -14.80
C PRO A 146 16.23 -24.45 -15.35
N ASP A 147 15.22 -24.75 -14.55
CA ASP A 147 14.17 -25.73 -14.89
C ASP A 147 12.92 -25.10 -15.51
N ARG A 148 13.00 -23.83 -15.91
CA ARG A 148 11.89 -23.09 -16.50
C ARG A 148 12.25 -22.51 -17.85
N LYS A 149 11.21 -22.33 -18.69
CA LYS A 149 11.38 -21.64 -19.97
C LYS A 149 11.80 -20.19 -19.68
N ALA A 150 12.96 -19.79 -20.18
CA ALA A 150 13.43 -18.44 -20.04
C ALA A 150 12.43 -17.43 -20.65
N PRO A 151 12.18 -16.30 -19.97
CA PRO A 151 11.35 -15.25 -20.55
C PRO A 151 11.93 -14.71 -21.86
N PRO A 152 11.09 -14.16 -22.75
CA PRO A 152 11.58 -13.53 -23.98
C PRO A 152 12.52 -12.37 -23.66
N MET A 153 13.47 -12.13 -24.55
CA MET A 153 14.42 -11.03 -24.39
C MET A 153 13.69 -9.67 -24.35
N ARG A 154 14.17 -8.80 -23.48
CA ARG A 154 13.72 -7.39 -23.45
C ARG A 154 14.44 -6.61 -24.54
N GLU A 155 13.69 -5.88 -25.30
CA GLU A 155 14.20 -4.93 -26.31
C GLU A 155 14.20 -3.50 -25.76
N GLU A 156 13.18 -3.18 -24.94
CA GLU A 156 13.03 -1.86 -24.37
C GLU A 156 14.00 -1.64 -23.18
N PRO A 157 14.52 -0.44 -22.99
CA PRO A 157 15.34 -0.12 -21.83
C PRO A 157 14.53 -0.25 -20.54
N LEU A 158 15.19 -0.60 -19.45
CA LEU A 158 14.57 -0.57 -18.13
C LEU A 158 14.22 0.87 -17.74
N PRO A 159 13.09 1.07 -17.02
CA PRO A 159 12.74 2.37 -16.48
C PRO A 159 13.82 2.87 -15.53
N LYS A 160 13.93 4.19 -15.41
CA LYS A 160 14.92 4.86 -14.56
C LYS A 160 14.27 6.02 -13.81
N LYS A 161 14.86 6.38 -12.68
CA LYS A 161 14.50 7.60 -11.94
C LYS A 161 14.44 8.80 -12.88
N THR A 162 13.34 9.54 -12.81
CA THR A 162 13.14 10.77 -13.58
C THR A 162 13.04 12.01 -12.69
N GLY A 163 12.80 11.83 -11.39
CA GLY A 163 12.48 12.91 -10.45
C GLY A 163 11.08 13.49 -10.67
N LYS A 164 10.23 12.81 -11.44
CA LYS A 164 8.88 13.29 -11.78
C LYS A 164 7.83 12.29 -11.35
N LYS A 165 6.65 12.80 -11.00
CA LYS A 165 5.47 12.00 -10.73
C LYS A 165 5.20 11.00 -11.86
N PRO A 166 4.84 9.74 -11.57
CA PRO A 166 4.41 8.79 -12.59
C PRO A 166 3.07 9.20 -13.22
N PRO A 167 2.74 8.65 -14.39
CA PRO A 167 1.42 8.85 -14.95
C PRO A 167 0.35 8.24 -14.04
N MET A 168 -0.84 8.88 -14.00
CA MET A 168 -1.99 8.36 -13.27
C MET A 168 -2.36 6.96 -13.79
N ALA A 169 -2.66 6.08 -12.87
CA ALA A 169 -3.16 4.74 -13.18
C ALA A 169 -4.49 4.84 -13.94
N LYS A 170 -4.60 3.99 -14.95
CA LYS A 170 -5.87 3.71 -15.64
C LYS A 170 -6.14 2.25 -15.43
N LEU A 171 -7.37 1.92 -15.06
CA LEU A 171 -7.76 0.52 -14.95
C LEU A 171 -7.32 -0.23 -16.20
N CYS A 172 -6.46 -1.21 -16.03
CA CYS A 172 -6.22 -2.17 -17.07
C CYS A 172 -7.52 -2.94 -17.30
N ASP A 173 -7.91 -3.13 -18.56
CA ASP A 173 -9.00 -4.02 -18.89
C ASP A 173 -8.57 -5.45 -18.50
N MET A 174 -8.77 -5.79 -17.23
CA MET A 174 -8.77 -7.21 -16.85
C MET A 174 -9.92 -7.82 -17.66
N GLU A 175 -9.61 -8.77 -18.54
CA GLU A 175 -10.62 -9.50 -19.29
C GLU A 175 -11.60 -10.11 -18.29
N HIS A 176 -12.73 -9.46 -18.14
CA HIS A 176 -13.83 -9.99 -17.36
C HIS A 176 -14.45 -11.12 -18.17
N SER A 177 -14.65 -12.26 -17.56
CA SER A 177 -15.70 -13.13 -18.00
C SER A 177 -16.98 -12.28 -18.12
N ALA A 178 -17.62 -12.28 -19.27
CA ALA A 178 -18.85 -11.52 -19.53
C ALA A 178 -20.01 -11.81 -18.54
N SER A 179 -19.83 -12.75 -17.63
CA SER A 179 -20.73 -13.17 -16.55
C SER A 179 -20.30 -12.73 -15.15
N ALA A 180 -19.21 -11.95 -15.00
CA ALA A 180 -18.75 -11.55 -13.67
C ALA A 180 -19.71 -10.52 -13.05
N ASN A 181 -20.17 -10.80 -11.84
CA ASN A 181 -20.92 -9.83 -11.04
C ASN A 181 -19.97 -8.72 -10.58
N VAL A 182 -20.33 -7.47 -10.88
CA VAL A 182 -19.57 -6.30 -10.45
C VAL A 182 -20.38 -5.54 -9.42
N ARG A 183 -19.83 -5.40 -8.23
CA ARG A 183 -20.41 -4.56 -7.16
C ARG A 183 -19.69 -3.21 -7.17
N LYS A 184 -20.46 -2.12 -7.24
CA LYS A 184 -19.92 -0.77 -7.35
C LYS A 184 -20.16 0.03 -6.08
N TYR A 185 -19.15 0.77 -5.68
CA TYR A 185 -19.21 1.71 -4.56
C TYR A 185 -18.65 3.06 -5.00
N ASP A 186 -19.40 4.12 -4.69
CA ASP A 186 -18.89 5.49 -4.77
C ASP A 186 -18.52 5.93 -3.35
N VAL A 187 -17.24 6.19 -3.15
CA VAL A 187 -16.64 6.58 -1.87
C VAL A 187 -16.07 7.98 -1.99
N VAL A 188 -16.22 8.76 -0.94
CA VAL A 188 -15.70 10.11 -0.83
C VAL A 188 -14.84 10.20 0.42
N ALA A 189 -13.65 10.76 0.28
CA ALA A 189 -12.87 11.20 1.43
C ALA A 189 -13.16 12.67 1.70
N LEU A 190 -13.46 13.01 2.93
CA LEU A 190 -13.80 14.37 3.35
C LEU A 190 -13.27 14.67 4.74
N ASN A 191 -13.12 15.96 5.04
CA ASN A 191 -12.85 16.41 6.40
C ASN A 191 -14.15 16.63 7.15
N THR A 192 -14.21 16.11 8.37
CA THR A 192 -15.34 16.35 9.27
C THR A 192 -14.88 16.25 10.73
N ARG A 193 -15.66 16.82 11.64
CA ARG A 193 -15.43 16.62 13.06
C ARG A 193 -15.76 15.18 13.43
N ILE A 194 -14.89 14.55 14.20
CA ILE A 194 -15.08 13.21 14.76
C ILE A 194 -15.12 13.36 16.29
N ASP A 195 -16.28 13.13 16.89
CA ASP A 195 -16.42 13.10 18.35
C ASP A 195 -16.11 11.67 18.84
N TYR A 196 -15.16 11.55 19.78
CA TYR A 196 -14.72 10.25 20.29
C TYR A 196 -15.52 9.76 21.49
N ASN A 197 -16.06 10.67 22.28
CA ASN A 197 -16.82 10.36 23.50
C ASN A 197 -17.70 11.54 23.93
N ASP A 198 -18.52 11.31 24.99
CA ASP A 198 -19.39 12.31 25.60
C ASP A 198 -18.63 13.33 26.49
N ASP A 199 -17.35 13.10 26.77
CA ASP A 199 -16.51 13.98 27.58
C ASP A 199 -15.97 15.18 26.76
N GLY A 200 -16.19 15.16 25.44
CA GLY A 200 -15.84 16.25 24.52
C GLY A 200 -14.52 16.05 23.79
N ASP A 201 -13.89 14.89 23.92
CA ASP A 201 -12.72 14.54 23.12
C ASP A 201 -13.13 14.38 21.66
N HIS A 202 -12.43 15.07 20.77
CA HIS A 202 -12.78 15.08 19.35
C HIS A 202 -11.60 15.43 18.46
N ASP A 203 -11.67 15.01 17.20
CA ASP A 203 -10.86 15.55 16.12
C ASP A 203 -11.69 16.61 15.36
N PRO A 204 -11.25 17.87 15.35
CA PRO A 204 -12.03 18.95 14.72
C PRO A 204 -12.02 18.85 13.17
N VAL A 205 -11.05 18.15 12.58
CA VAL A 205 -10.84 18.09 11.12
C VAL A 205 -10.39 16.69 10.69
N GLY A 206 -10.98 15.66 11.29
CA GLY A 206 -10.67 14.27 10.96
C GLY A 206 -10.92 13.93 9.49
N ILE A 207 -10.14 13.00 8.95
CA ILE A 207 -10.35 12.46 7.61
C ILE A 207 -11.23 11.22 7.72
N VAL A 208 -12.33 11.21 7.00
CA VAL A 208 -13.21 10.04 6.91
C VAL A 208 -13.45 9.64 5.48
N PHE A 209 -13.58 8.33 5.27
CA PHE A 209 -14.05 7.75 4.02
C PHE A 209 -15.51 7.38 4.19
N ALA A 210 -16.40 7.93 3.38
CA ALA A 210 -17.84 7.71 3.47
C ALA A 210 -18.41 7.28 2.12
N LEU A 211 -19.54 6.55 2.15
CA LEU A 211 -20.29 6.34 0.91
C LEU A 211 -20.84 7.68 0.43
N LYS A 212 -20.76 7.95 -0.85
CA LYS A 212 -21.20 9.22 -1.46
C LYS A 212 -22.62 9.61 -1.07
N LYS A 213 -23.52 8.63 -0.91
CA LYS A 213 -24.91 8.84 -0.53
C LYS A 213 -25.09 9.39 0.90
N ASP A 214 -24.09 9.18 1.78
CA ASP A 214 -24.15 9.53 3.20
C ASP A 214 -23.44 10.87 3.51
N VAL A 215 -22.71 11.44 2.53
CA VAL A 215 -21.85 12.62 2.69
C VAL A 215 -22.65 13.84 3.19
N ASP A 216 -23.79 14.15 2.57
CA ASP A 216 -24.59 15.33 2.93
C ASP A 216 -25.14 15.22 4.37
N ASP A 217 -25.53 14.01 4.78
CA ASP A 217 -26.05 13.76 6.12
C ASP A 217 -24.93 13.80 7.18
N ILE A 218 -23.71 13.39 6.83
CA ILE A 218 -22.53 13.54 7.69
C ILE A 218 -22.18 15.03 7.85
N LEU A 219 -22.08 15.77 6.74
CA LEU A 219 -21.69 17.19 6.77
C LEU A 219 -22.71 18.08 7.49
N CYS A 220 -23.97 17.73 7.48
CA CYS A 220 -25.01 18.48 8.22
C CYS A 220 -25.25 17.94 9.64
N GLY A 221 -24.48 16.96 10.12
CA GLY A 221 -24.55 16.43 11.47
C GLY A 221 -25.77 15.54 11.77
N LYS A 222 -26.47 15.05 10.76
CA LYS A 222 -27.55 14.07 10.93
C LYS A 222 -27.06 12.64 11.10
N LEU A 223 -25.88 12.35 10.53
CA LEU A 223 -25.22 11.06 10.59
C LEU A 223 -23.83 11.26 11.18
N ASN A 224 -23.51 10.53 12.24
CA ASN A 224 -22.14 10.51 12.75
C ASN A 224 -21.24 9.74 11.79
N PRO A 225 -19.99 10.19 11.57
CA PRO A 225 -19.04 9.44 10.77
C PRO A 225 -18.73 8.10 11.43
N GLU A 226 -18.75 7.04 10.64
CA GLU A 226 -18.39 5.70 11.04
C GLU A 226 -17.28 5.16 10.10
N PRO A 227 -16.46 4.17 10.54
CA PRO A 227 -15.52 3.51 9.65
C PRO A 227 -16.22 2.94 8.41
N LEU A 228 -15.63 3.17 7.23
CA LEU A 228 -16.16 2.68 5.96
C LEU A 228 -16.18 1.14 5.93
N ILE A 229 -17.36 0.55 5.71
CA ILE A 229 -17.53 -0.89 5.54
C ILE A 229 -18.06 -1.19 4.14
N LEU A 230 -17.25 -1.86 3.32
CA LEU A 230 -17.65 -2.39 2.03
C LEU A 230 -17.92 -3.89 2.15
N ARG A 231 -18.95 -4.39 1.48
CA ARG A 231 -19.35 -5.79 1.53
C ARG A 231 -19.36 -6.39 0.13
N ALA A 232 -18.87 -7.62 0.02
CA ALA A 232 -18.87 -8.36 -1.23
C ALA A 232 -19.11 -9.85 -0.99
N ASN A 233 -19.48 -10.57 -2.03
CA ASN A 233 -19.55 -12.02 -2.02
C ASN A 233 -18.38 -12.61 -2.80
N VAL A 234 -18.06 -13.86 -2.50
CA VAL A 234 -17.09 -14.64 -3.28
C VAL A 234 -17.55 -14.68 -4.75
N GLY A 235 -16.60 -14.49 -5.67
CA GLY A 235 -16.84 -14.44 -7.11
C GLY A 235 -17.25 -13.06 -7.64
N GLU A 236 -17.39 -12.05 -6.79
CA GLU A 236 -17.68 -10.68 -7.23
C GLU A 236 -16.40 -9.88 -7.49
N PHE A 237 -16.46 -9.02 -8.50
CA PHE A 237 -15.57 -7.86 -8.60
C PHE A 237 -16.15 -6.71 -7.81
N VAL A 238 -15.29 -6.02 -7.07
CA VAL A 238 -15.63 -4.79 -6.36
C VAL A 238 -14.95 -3.63 -7.07
N GLU A 239 -15.73 -2.72 -7.63
CA GLU A 239 -15.24 -1.45 -8.18
C GLU A 239 -15.53 -0.34 -7.18
N VAL A 240 -14.49 0.32 -6.72
CA VAL A 240 -14.58 1.45 -5.79
C VAL A 240 -14.11 2.71 -6.49
N THR A 241 -15.03 3.61 -6.78
CA THR A 241 -14.68 4.95 -7.27
C THR A 241 -14.50 5.86 -6.06
N LEU A 242 -13.24 6.18 -5.78
CA LEU A 242 -12.85 7.11 -4.72
C LEU A 242 -12.79 8.54 -5.28
N THR A 243 -13.39 9.49 -4.58
CA THR A 243 -13.29 10.93 -4.86
C THR A 243 -12.69 11.64 -3.67
N ASN A 244 -11.69 12.45 -3.91
CA ASN A 244 -11.04 13.27 -2.88
C ASN A 244 -11.76 14.61 -2.75
N GLN A 245 -12.45 14.84 -1.64
CA GLN A 245 -13.09 16.12 -1.27
C GLN A 245 -12.43 16.74 -0.04
N LEU A 246 -11.19 16.37 0.26
CA LEU A 246 -10.45 17.03 1.31
C LEU A 246 -10.29 18.52 0.98
N SER A 247 -10.43 19.36 1.98
CA SER A 247 -10.03 20.77 1.87
C SER A 247 -8.52 20.84 1.68
N CYS A 248 -8.06 21.66 0.73
CA CYS A 248 -6.62 21.88 0.51
C CYS A 248 -5.95 22.22 1.84
N VAL A 249 -4.90 21.49 2.17
CA VAL A 249 -4.07 21.79 3.35
C VAL A 249 -3.26 23.04 3.04
N ASP A 250 -3.38 24.05 3.86
CA ASP A 250 -2.46 25.19 3.83
C ASP A 250 -1.13 24.73 4.41
N HIS A 251 -0.21 24.35 3.54
CA HIS A 251 1.14 23.86 3.92
C HIS A 251 1.95 24.88 4.76
N HIS A 252 1.53 26.15 4.82
CA HIS A 252 2.18 27.19 5.63
C HIS A 252 1.71 27.20 7.08
N ASN A 253 0.51 26.68 7.39
CA ASN A 253 -0.09 26.75 8.71
C ASN A 253 -0.33 25.38 9.37
N GLY A 254 0.13 24.31 8.77
CA GLY A 254 -0.22 22.94 9.18
C GLY A 254 -1.71 22.63 8.90
N ARG A 255 -2.16 21.43 9.20
CA ARG A 255 -3.60 21.12 9.20
C ARG A 255 -4.26 22.06 10.23
N HIS A 256 -5.22 22.86 9.79
CA HIS A 256 -5.98 23.75 10.69
C HIS A 256 -6.54 22.93 11.87
N GLY A 257 -6.04 23.20 13.07
CA GLY A 257 -6.58 22.68 14.33
C GLY A 257 -5.77 21.58 15.01
N TYR A 258 -4.72 21.02 14.39
CA TYR A 258 -3.84 20.12 15.13
C TYR A 258 -2.82 20.91 15.96
N PRO A 259 -2.69 20.63 17.27
CA PRO A 259 -1.55 21.09 18.02
C PRO A 259 -0.28 20.55 17.36
N GLU A 260 0.75 21.38 17.25
CA GLU A 260 2.05 20.97 16.75
C GLU A 260 2.53 19.74 17.53
N VAL A 261 2.38 18.54 16.93
CA VAL A 261 3.06 17.35 17.44
C VAL A 261 4.49 17.44 16.93
N ALA A 262 5.42 17.61 17.84
CA ALA A 262 6.78 18.10 17.59
C ALA A 262 7.63 17.25 16.62
N VAL A 263 7.20 16.07 16.22
CA VAL A 263 7.93 15.16 15.32
C VAL A 263 7.36 15.15 13.90
N GLU A 264 6.09 15.44 13.73
CA GLU A 264 5.41 15.41 12.43
C GLU A 264 5.44 16.75 11.69
N SER A 265 5.77 17.83 12.40
CA SER A 265 5.81 19.19 11.86
C SER A 265 6.92 19.45 10.82
N PHE A 266 7.93 18.58 10.73
CA PHE A 266 9.04 18.77 9.79
C PHE A 266 8.69 18.37 8.33
N PHE A 267 7.64 17.59 8.14
CA PHE A 267 7.22 17.12 6.83
C PHE A 267 5.71 17.30 6.70
N PRO A 268 5.25 18.21 5.84
CA PRO A 268 3.82 18.43 5.65
C PRO A 268 3.13 17.15 5.22
N PRO A 269 1.92 16.87 5.72
CA PRO A 269 1.14 15.73 5.27
C PRO A 269 0.74 15.89 3.80
N SER A 270 0.49 14.78 3.12
CA SER A 270 -0.11 14.81 1.79
C SER A 270 -1.60 15.19 1.89
N ASP A 271 -2.08 15.92 0.89
CA ASP A 271 -3.51 16.10 0.63
C ASP A 271 -4.05 15.04 -0.36
N ARG A 272 -3.18 14.15 -0.79
CA ARG A 272 -3.54 13.00 -1.62
C ARG A 272 -4.03 11.85 -0.74
N ILE A 273 -4.93 11.06 -1.30
CA ILE A 273 -5.51 9.89 -0.65
C ILE A 273 -5.55 8.69 -1.60
N SER A 274 -5.72 7.52 -1.04
CA SER A 274 -5.93 6.27 -1.76
C SER A 274 -6.74 5.26 -0.95
N LEU A 275 -6.96 4.08 -1.54
CA LEU A 275 -7.51 2.92 -0.83
C LEU A 275 -6.70 1.67 -1.21
N HIS A 276 -6.17 1.01 -0.20
CA HIS A 276 -5.51 -0.30 -0.30
C HIS A 276 -6.32 -1.35 0.43
N ALA A 277 -6.67 -2.44 -0.25
CA ALA A 277 -7.42 -3.55 0.34
C ALA A 277 -6.52 -4.78 0.49
N GLN A 278 -6.51 -5.36 1.71
CA GLN A 278 -5.76 -6.58 1.99
C GLN A 278 -6.49 -7.83 1.51
N LEU A 279 -5.75 -8.92 1.26
CA LEU A 279 -6.23 -10.27 0.95
C LEU A 279 -7.09 -10.42 -0.30
N VAL A 280 -7.43 -9.36 -0.99
CA VAL A 280 -8.17 -9.41 -2.26
C VAL A 280 -7.22 -9.56 -3.45
N GLN A 281 -7.73 -9.98 -4.61
CA GLN A 281 -6.96 -10.02 -5.85
C GLN A 281 -7.12 -8.72 -6.63
N TYR A 282 -6.02 -8.17 -7.13
CA TYR A 282 -6.01 -6.94 -7.94
C TYR A 282 -4.76 -6.86 -8.81
N ASP A 283 -4.78 -5.97 -9.79
CA ASP A 283 -3.56 -5.58 -10.49
C ASP A 283 -2.82 -4.53 -9.66
N VAL A 284 -1.62 -4.87 -9.23
CA VAL A 284 -0.80 -3.99 -8.39
C VAL A 284 -0.36 -2.70 -9.10
N ARG A 285 -0.50 -2.64 -10.42
CA ARG A 285 -0.14 -1.46 -11.22
C ARG A 285 -1.18 -0.36 -11.20
N ASP A 286 -2.44 -0.68 -10.84
CA ASP A 286 -3.57 0.24 -10.92
C ASP A 286 -4.58 0.18 -9.77
N SER A 287 -4.57 -0.87 -8.95
CA SER A 287 -5.58 -1.11 -7.91
C SER A 287 -5.00 -1.48 -6.54
N ASP A 288 -3.70 -1.21 -6.33
CA ASP A 288 -3.01 -1.40 -5.04
C ASP A 288 -3.26 -0.22 -4.07
N GLY A 289 -3.45 0.98 -4.58
CA GLY A 289 -3.58 2.20 -3.78
C GLY A 289 -2.26 2.83 -3.35
N ALA A 290 -1.13 2.14 -3.50
CA ALA A 290 0.19 2.68 -3.24
C ALA A 290 0.95 2.95 -4.55
N THR A 291 1.69 4.06 -4.62
CA THR A 291 2.54 4.37 -5.76
C THR A 291 3.92 3.75 -5.57
N VAL A 292 4.07 2.48 -5.95
CA VAL A 292 5.26 1.67 -5.68
C VAL A 292 6.15 1.52 -6.90
N GLY A 293 7.45 1.70 -6.71
CA GLY A 293 8.45 1.42 -7.73
C GLY A 293 8.21 2.18 -9.04
N PHE A 294 8.14 1.44 -10.13
CA PHE A 294 7.83 1.97 -11.46
C PHE A 294 6.36 1.77 -11.88
N ASN A 295 5.47 1.43 -10.96
CA ASN A 295 4.03 1.44 -11.22
C ASN A 295 3.51 2.86 -11.47
N CYS A 296 2.26 2.96 -11.95
CA CYS A 296 1.56 4.23 -12.10
C CYS A 296 1.19 4.86 -10.75
N ASP A 297 0.85 6.15 -10.76
CA ASP A 297 0.27 6.85 -9.62
C ASP A 297 -1.14 6.34 -9.36
N GLN A 298 -1.40 5.84 -8.17
CA GLN A 298 -2.67 5.29 -7.73
C GLN A 298 -3.31 6.12 -6.62
N THR A 299 -2.79 7.32 -6.41
CA THR A 299 -3.29 8.28 -5.42
C THR A 299 -3.95 9.46 -6.10
N ILE A 300 -4.85 10.15 -5.42
CA ILE A 300 -5.59 11.29 -5.96
C ILE A 300 -5.51 12.51 -5.07
N GLY A 301 -5.24 13.67 -5.68
CA GLY A 301 -5.31 14.96 -5.01
C GLY A 301 -6.74 15.49 -4.87
N PRO A 302 -6.94 16.62 -4.16
CA PRO A 302 -8.25 17.25 -3.99
C PRO A 302 -8.96 17.52 -5.32
N GLY A 303 -10.23 17.13 -5.40
CA GLY A 303 -11.06 17.27 -6.59
C GLY A 303 -10.89 16.16 -7.63
N GLU A 304 -9.94 15.26 -7.45
CA GLU A 304 -9.71 14.14 -8.38
C GLU A 304 -10.50 12.89 -7.97
N SER A 305 -10.61 11.93 -8.90
CA SER A 305 -11.22 10.62 -8.65
C SER A 305 -10.43 9.51 -9.33
N ILE A 306 -10.44 8.33 -8.72
CA ILE A 306 -9.84 7.10 -9.24
C ILE A 306 -10.78 5.93 -8.98
N THR A 307 -10.73 4.90 -9.81
CA THR A 307 -11.46 3.66 -9.58
C THR A 307 -10.47 2.52 -9.37
N TYR A 308 -10.61 1.82 -8.26
CA TYR A 308 -9.92 0.57 -7.95
C TYR A 308 -10.82 -0.61 -8.28
N ARG A 309 -10.23 -1.74 -8.66
CA ARG A 309 -10.94 -2.97 -8.97
C ARG A 309 -10.32 -4.14 -8.23
N TRP A 310 -11.11 -4.78 -7.37
CA TRP A 310 -10.70 -5.92 -6.55
C TRP A 310 -11.55 -7.14 -6.87
N TYR A 311 -10.97 -8.31 -6.91
CA TYR A 311 -11.67 -9.57 -7.10
C TYR A 311 -11.67 -10.38 -5.80
N ILE A 312 -12.85 -10.81 -5.38
CA ILE A 312 -13.06 -11.61 -4.17
C ILE A 312 -13.12 -13.09 -4.60
N ASP A 313 -11.99 -13.74 -4.66
CA ASP A 313 -11.86 -15.12 -5.16
C ASP A 313 -12.19 -16.18 -4.12
N GLN A 314 -12.21 -15.83 -2.84
CA GLN A 314 -12.52 -16.73 -1.73
C GLN A 314 -13.14 -15.98 -0.54
N ASP A 315 -13.65 -16.74 0.43
CA ASP A 315 -14.10 -16.18 1.71
C ASP A 315 -12.89 -15.76 2.55
N ILE A 316 -12.71 -14.45 2.65
CA ILE A 316 -11.61 -13.82 3.41
C ILE A 316 -12.07 -13.24 4.76
N GLY A 317 -13.35 -13.35 5.09
CA GLY A 317 -13.93 -12.75 6.30
C GLY A 317 -13.92 -11.23 6.26
N ALA A 318 -13.28 -10.59 7.22
CA ALA A 318 -13.07 -9.14 7.28
C ALA A 318 -11.60 -8.81 7.06
N VAL A 319 -11.34 -7.78 6.25
CA VAL A 319 -9.99 -7.30 5.92
C VAL A 319 -9.92 -5.79 6.07
N ASN A 320 -8.71 -5.31 6.33
CA ASN A 320 -8.47 -3.88 6.45
C ASN A 320 -8.49 -3.18 5.09
N LEU A 321 -8.95 -1.95 5.12
CA LEU A 321 -8.89 -0.99 4.03
C LEU A 321 -8.10 0.22 4.53
N TRP A 322 -6.98 0.53 3.89
CA TRP A 322 -6.03 1.55 4.34
C TRP A 322 -5.89 2.68 3.35
N ASP A 323 -5.54 3.87 3.83
CA ASP A 323 -4.94 4.90 3.00
C ASP A 323 -3.43 4.64 2.90
N MET A 324 -2.91 4.53 1.67
CA MET A 324 -1.49 4.32 1.39
C MET A 324 -0.86 5.50 0.64
N ALA A 325 -1.60 6.59 0.47
CA ALA A 325 -1.04 7.81 -0.10
C ALA A 325 -0.12 8.51 0.92
N ASP A 326 -0.55 8.59 2.16
CA ASP A 326 0.33 9.03 3.26
C ASP A 326 0.15 8.05 4.42
N ILE A 327 1.20 7.33 4.76
CA ILE A 327 1.17 6.29 5.80
C ILE A 327 0.82 6.83 7.20
N ARG A 328 0.74 8.15 7.36
CA ARG A 328 0.36 8.85 8.61
C ARG A 328 -1.13 9.16 8.70
N ASN A 329 -1.89 8.94 7.64
CA ASN A 329 -3.33 9.24 7.58
C ASN A 329 -4.20 8.14 8.18
#